data_9c5fdc7249635650948a1e366c8383db
#
_entry.id   9c5fdc7249635650948a1e366c8383db
#
_cell.length_a   1.000
_cell.length_b   1.000
_cell.length_c   1.000
_cell.angle_alpha   90.00
_cell.angle_beta   90.00
_cell.angle_gamma   90.00
#
_symmetry.space_group_name_H-M   'P 1'
#
loop_
_entity.id
_entity.type
_entity.pdbx_description
1 polymer ?
#
loop_
_entity_poly.entity_id
_entity_poly.type
_entity_poly.pdbx_seq_one_letter_code
_entity_poly.pdbx_strand_id
1 'polypeptide(L)'
;MKKYNIAVVGATGAVGEEIFRVLEELKFSVGEVLPLASAKSAGSQIEFNGKKFKVQELTDTVFKENKIDIAFFSAGGSVSQKFAPLAAKSGAVVIDNTSHFRMEPDVPLVVPECNPNDIKNWKKTGIIANPNCSTIQMVQILKPLDDAFGIKRVDVSTYQAASGAGKEGMEELVLQMQKFFEFKLDECLPKAFAHQLALNVIPHIDVFLDNDYTKEEMKMVNETRKILHKDIEVSATCVRVPVLRSHSEAITISFERDIDAKEARKILEKAPSIVVLDDPSQKLYPMPIHSSDKNETFVGRIRVDNFCKNILHLWCAADQIRVGAATNAVRIAQIWAQEN
;
A
#
# COMPACT_ATOMS: atom_id res chain seq x y z
N MET A 1 6.38 -18.62 22.09
CA MET A 1 6.22 -18.40 20.63
C MET A 1 7.59 -18.41 19.98
N LYS A 2 7.69 -18.95 18.78
CA LYS A 2 8.90 -18.86 17.93
C LYS A 2 9.20 -17.36 17.66
N LYS A 3 10.46 -16.98 17.78
CA LYS A 3 10.92 -15.64 17.40
C LYS A 3 11.54 -15.70 16.01
N TYR A 4 11.27 -14.70 15.20
CA TYR A 4 11.75 -14.62 13.82
C TYR A 4 12.80 -13.52 13.67
N ASN A 5 13.93 -13.83 13.04
CA ASN A 5 14.94 -12.86 12.69
C ASN A 5 14.52 -12.10 11.43
N ILE A 6 14.48 -10.79 11.50
CA ILE A 6 13.90 -9.92 10.48
C ILE A 6 14.94 -9.03 9.84
N ALA A 7 14.99 -8.99 8.52
CA ALA A 7 15.68 -7.95 7.76
C ALA A 7 14.68 -6.95 7.17
N VAL A 8 15.00 -5.66 7.19
CA VAL A 8 14.24 -4.61 6.49
C VAL A 8 15.17 -3.91 5.51
N VAL A 9 14.96 -4.15 4.21
CA VAL A 9 15.70 -3.52 3.11
C VAL A 9 15.01 -2.23 2.72
N GLY A 10 15.73 -1.11 2.80
CA GLY A 10 15.17 0.24 2.73
C GLY A 10 14.73 0.76 4.09
N ALA A 11 15.42 0.34 5.17
CA ALA A 11 15.08 0.62 6.56
C ALA A 11 14.93 2.11 6.92
N THR A 12 15.60 3.00 6.19
CA THR A 12 15.59 4.46 6.41
C THR A 12 14.55 5.20 5.57
N GLY A 13 13.84 4.49 4.70
CA GLY A 13 12.74 5.04 3.91
C GLY A 13 11.44 5.14 4.72
N ALA A 14 10.45 5.89 4.21
CA ALA A 14 9.17 6.09 4.90
C ALA A 14 8.47 4.76 5.24
N VAL A 15 8.42 3.82 4.29
CA VAL A 15 7.81 2.49 4.50
C VAL A 15 8.68 1.62 5.41
N GLY A 16 10.02 1.67 5.28
CA GLY A 16 10.94 0.89 6.11
C GLY A 16 10.83 1.25 7.59
N GLU A 17 10.82 2.53 7.93
CA GLU A 17 10.59 3.01 9.30
C GLU A 17 9.21 2.61 9.83
N GLU A 18 8.19 2.66 8.98
CA GLU A 18 6.84 2.29 9.38
C GLU A 18 6.68 0.78 9.62
N ILE A 19 7.42 -0.07 8.89
CA ILE A 19 7.44 -1.52 9.14
C ILE A 19 7.85 -1.81 10.59
N PHE A 20 8.89 -1.14 11.12
CA PHE A 20 9.31 -1.31 12.51
C PHE A 20 8.22 -0.93 13.50
N ARG A 21 7.54 0.22 13.29
CA ARG A 21 6.43 0.68 14.14
C ARG A 21 5.26 -0.31 14.12
N VAL A 22 4.89 -0.80 12.94
CA VAL A 22 3.79 -1.77 12.80
C VAL A 22 4.14 -3.12 13.42
N LEU A 23 5.38 -3.58 13.30
CA LEU A 23 5.85 -4.79 14.00
C LEU A 23 5.70 -4.70 15.52
N GLU A 24 5.98 -3.52 16.11
CA GLU A 24 5.78 -3.24 17.52
C GLU A 24 4.29 -3.22 17.90
N GLU A 25 3.49 -2.44 17.16
CA GLU A 25 2.06 -2.27 17.42
C GLU A 25 1.29 -3.59 17.32
N LEU A 26 1.57 -4.38 16.29
CA LEU A 26 0.96 -5.69 16.09
C LEU A 26 1.61 -6.81 16.93
N LYS A 27 2.59 -6.45 17.77
CA LYS A 27 3.29 -7.39 18.69
C LYS A 27 3.84 -8.62 17.98
N PHE A 28 4.42 -8.42 16.78
CA PHE A 28 5.03 -9.51 16.04
C PHE A 28 6.19 -10.10 16.84
N SER A 29 6.34 -11.43 16.84
CA SER A 29 7.36 -12.13 17.64
C SER A 29 8.74 -12.04 16.97
N VAL A 30 9.45 -10.92 17.21
CA VAL A 30 10.75 -10.63 16.62
C VAL A 30 11.89 -11.19 17.48
N GLY A 31 12.87 -11.82 16.83
CA GLY A 31 14.16 -12.21 17.38
C GLY A 31 15.20 -11.10 17.19
N GLU A 32 16.06 -11.25 16.20
CA GLU A 32 17.03 -10.23 15.81
C GLU A 32 16.49 -9.35 14.69
N VAL A 33 16.98 -8.10 14.63
CA VAL A 33 16.62 -7.10 13.62
C VAL A 33 17.86 -6.67 12.85
N LEU A 34 17.79 -6.78 11.52
CA LEU A 34 18.81 -6.36 10.60
C LEU A 34 18.29 -5.24 9.68
N PRO A 35 18.46 -3.95 10.04
CA PRO A 35 18.10 -2.85 9.16
C PRO A 35 19.16 -2.67 8.07
N LEU A 36 18.72 -2.70 6.80
CA LEU A 36 19.56 -2.63 5.61
C LEU A 36 19.20 -1.41 4.75
N ALA A 37 20.20 -0.71 4.26
CA ALA A 37 20.03 0.41 3.34
C ALA A 37 21.23 0.54 2.38
N SER A 38 21.21 1.57 1.53
CA SER A 38 22.36 1.89 0.66
C SER A 38 23.58 2.35 1.49
N ALA A 39 24.78 2.31 0.88
CA ALA A 39 26.01 2.82 1.49
C ALA A 39 25.86 4.25 2.04
N LYS A 40 25.06 5.12 1.39
CA LYS A 40 24.80 6.49 1.82
C LYS A 40 24.10 6.56 3.19
N SER A 41 23.24 5.61 3.51
CA SER A 41 22.45 5.56 4.74
C SER A 41 23.06 4.61 5.78
N ALA A 42 24.04 3.79 5.41
CA ALA A 42 24.73 2.90 6.33
C ALA A 42 25.39 3.70 7.46
N GLY A 43 25.34 3.15 8.68
CA GLY A 43 25.84 3.82 9.88
C GLY A 43 24.82 4.69 10.62
N SER A 44 23.68 5.06 9.99
CA SER A 44 22.56 5.68 10.69
C SER A 44 21.92 4.70 11.68
N GLN A 45 20.95 5.16 12.46
CA GLN A 45 20.29 4.35 13.48
C GLN A 45 18.78 4.34 13.26
N ILE A 46 18.16 3.19 13.49
CA ILE A 46 16.72 3.06 13.65
C ILE A 46 16.40 2.62 15.09
N GLU A 47 15.23 2.95 15.57
CA GLU A 47 14.75 2.51 16.87
C GLU A 47 13.70 1.41 16.70
N PHE A 48 13.77 0.35 17.53
CA PHE A 48 12.82 -0.72 17.57
C PHE A 48 12.75 -1.30 18.99
N ASN A 49 11.55 -1.39 19.59
CA ASN A 49 11.34 -1.82 20.98
C ASN A 49 12.23 -1.08 22.00
N GLY A 50 12.38 0.25 21.82
CA GLY A 50 13.20 1.10 22.69
C GLY A 50 14.71 0.88 22.57
N LYS A 51 15.17 0.10 21.58
CA LYS A 51 16.59 -0.16 21.30
C LYS A 51 17.01 0.46 19.97
N LYS A 52 18.23 0.97 19.91
CA LYS A 52 18.81 1.51 18.69
C LYS A 52 19.60 0.43 17.95
N PHE A 53 19.33 0.30 16.65
CA PHE A 53 20.03 -0.61 15.76
C PHE A 53 20.75 0.18 14.69
N LYS A 54 22.02 -0.16 14.45
CA LYS A 54 22.83 0.46 13.41
C LYS A 54 22.42 -0.10 12.05
N VAL A 55 22.09 0.78 11.11
CA VAL A 55 21.78 0.42 9.73
C VAL A 55 23.05 -0.09 9.05
N GLN A 56 22.98 -1.26 8.44
CA GLN A 56 24.06 -1.86 7.66
C GLN A 56 23.88 -1.61 6.17
N GLU A 57 24.97 -1.67 5.44
CA GLU A 57 24.93 -1.60 3.98
C GLU A 57 24.36 -2.90 3.41
N LEU A 58 23.47 -2.78 2.41
CA LEU A 58 22.96 -3.90 1.65
C LEU A 58 24.02 -4.39 0.67
N THR A 59 24.62 -5.54 0.95
CA THR A 59 25.64 -6.21 0.13
C THR A 59 25.17 -7.52 -0.45
N ASP A 60 25.88 -8.06 -1.45
CA ASP A 60 25.52 -9.35 -2.09
C ASP A 60 25.67 -10.55 -1.14
N THR A 61 26.40 -10.39 -0.03
CA THR A 61 26.71 -11.44 0.95
C THR A 61 25.87 -11.36 2.22
N VAL A 62 25.23 -10.21 2.51
CA VAL A 62 24.60 -9.96 3.80
C VAL A 62 23.59 -11.03 4.26
N PHE A 63 22.82 -11.60 3.34
CA PHE A 63 21.87 -12.65 3.65
C PHE A 63 22.50 -14.03 3.87
N LYS A 64 23.76 -14.25 3.42
CA LYS A 64 24.51 -15.48 3.70
C LYS A 64 25.22 -15.40 5.05
N GLU A 65 25.60 -14.20 5.45
CA GLU A 65 26.32 -13.92 6.70
C GLU A 65 25.40 -13.85 7.92
N ASN A 66 24.08 -13.62 7.67
CA ASN A 66 23.08 -13.46 8.72
C ASN A 66 21.95 -14.46 8.55
N LYS A 67 21.53 -15.09 9.64
CA LYS A 67 20.36 -15.98 9.64
C LYS A 67 19.08 -15.14 9.71
N ILE A 68 18.41 -14.98 8.58
CA ILE A 68 17.16 -14.21 8.44
C ILE A 68 16.01 -15.18 8.13
N ASP A 69 14.91 -15.03 8.87
CA ASP A 69 13.68 -15.79 8.62
C ASP A 69 12.72 -15.04 7.69
N ILE A 70 12.63 -13.71 7.86
CA ILE A 70 11.74 -12.84 7.07
C ILE A 70 12.51 -11.63 6.59
N ALA A 71 12.42 -11.30 5.31
CA ALA A 71 13.03 -10.09 4.73
C ALA A 71 11.96 -9.20 4.07
N PHE A 72 11.73 -8.01 4.64
CA PHE A 72 10.87 -6.99 4.06
C PHE A 72 11.66 -6.11 3.09
N PHE A 73 11.16 -5.93 1.88
CA PHE A 73 11.79 -5.12 0.83
C PHE A 73 10.96 -3.87 0.51
N SER A 74 11.57 -2.68 0.62
CA SER A 74 10.94 -1.39 0.32
C SER A 74 11.91 -0.36 -0.26
N ALA A 75 12.96 -0.82 -0.97
CA ALA A 75 14.04 0.03 -1.49
C ALA A 75 13.99 0.28 -3.01
N GLY A 76 12.83 0.00 -3.65
CA GLY A 76 12.64 0.16 -5.09
C GLY A 76 12.87 -1.12 -5.90
N GLY A 77 12.23 -1.17 -7.10
CA GLY A 77 12.14 -2.39 -7.92
C GLY A 77 13.49 -2.98 -8.34
N SER A 78 14.47 -2.14 -8.70
CA SER A 78 15.80 -2.61 -9.09
C SER A 78 16.56 -3.28 -7.93
N VAL A 79 16.36 -2.78 -6.71
CA VAL A 79 16.92 -3.42 -5.50
C VAL A 79 16.27 -4.76 -5.24
N SER A 80 14.93 -4.83 -5.32
CA SER A 80 14.21 -6.10 -5.15
C SER A 80 14.61 -7.12 -6.23
N GLN A 81 14.68 -6.70 -7.49
CA GLN A 81 15.13 -7.56 -8.59
C GLN A 81 16.47 -8.24 -8.30
N LYS A 82 17.43 -7.47 -7.76
CA LYS A 82 18.77 -7.98 -7.48
C LYS A 82 18.82 -8.81 -6.19
N PHE A 83 18.26 -8.29 -5.10
CA PHE A 83 18.54 -8.82 -3.77
C PHE A 83 17.46 -9.74 -3.19
N ALA A 84 16.20 -9.64 -3.62
CA ALA A 84 15.14 -10.51 -3.11
C ALA A 84 15.41 -12.00 -3.41
N PRO A 85 15.87 -12.39 -4.63
CA PRO A 85 16.25 -13.77 -4.90
C PRO A 85 17.44 -14.25 -4.07
N LEU A 86 18.37 -13.36 -3.66
CA LEU A 86 19.50 -13.71 -2.80
C LEU A 86 19.02 -14.01 -1.36
N ALA A 87 18.10 -13.19 -0.84
CA ALA A 87 17.48 -13.43 0.47
C ALA A 87 16.69 -14.74 0.48
N ALA A 88 15.87 -14.99 -0.55
CA ALA A 88 15.10 -16.22 -0.69
C ALA A 88 16.00 -17.47 -0.75
N LYS A 89 17.09 -17.43 -1.54
CA LYS A 89 18.09 -18.52 -1.61
C LYS A 89 18.81 -18.78 -0.28
N SER A 90 18.90 -17.77 0.58
CA SER A 90 19.49 -17.91 1.92
C SER A 90 18.52 -18.46 2.97
N GLY A 91 17.26 -18.76 2.58
CA GLY A 91 16.25 -19.39 3.41
C GLY A 91 15.23 -18.41 4.03
N ALA A 92 15.34 -17.10 3.75
CA ALA A 92 14.35 -16.14 4.19
C ALA A 92 13.09 -16.17 3.32
N VAL A 93 11.90 -16.01 3.90
CA VAL A 93 10.74 -15.57 3.12
C VAL A 93 10.87 -14.07 2.85
N VAL A 94 10.72 -13.68 1.60
CA VAL A 94 10.74 -12.27 1.18
C VAL A 94 9.31 -11.74 1.07
N ILE A 95 9.05 -10.58 1.68
CA ILE A 95 7.81 -9.82 1.50
C ILE A 95 8.19 -8.52 0.79
N ASP A 96 7.85 -8.43 -0.49
CA ASP A 96 8.31 -7.34 -1.37
C ASP A 96 7.23 -6.28 -1.61
N ASN A 97 7.45 -5.07 -1.11
CA ASN A 97 6.55 -3.92 -1.35
C ASN A 97 6.75 -3.26 -2.72
N THR A 98 7.76 -3.66 -3.49
CA THR A 98 8.00 -3.04 -4.79
C THR A 98 7.09 -3.61 -5.88
N SER A 99 7.03 -2.97 -7.03
CA SER A 99 6.21 -3.46 -8.15
C SER A 99 6.86 -4.58 -8.95
N HIS A 100 8.12 -4.95 -8.65
CA HIS A 100 8.91 -5.80 -9.54
C HIS A 100 8.32 -7.21 -9.71
N PHE A 101 7.94 -7.86 -8.62
CA PHE A 101 7.46 -9.25 -8.65
C PHE A 101 5.94 -9.41 -8.68
N ARG A 102 5.15 -8.30 -8.59
CA ARG A 102 3.70 -8.38 -8.41
C ARG A 102 2.97 -9.16 -9.50
N MET A 103 3.42 -9.04 -10.75
CA MET A 103 2.76 -9.69 -11.89
C MET A 103 3.46 -10.99 -12.34
N GLU A 104 4.53 -11.41 -11.65
CA GLU A 104 5.16 -12.70 -11.90
C GLU A 104 4.18 -13.85 -11.59
N PRO A 105 4.01 -14.84 -12.50
CA PRO A 105 2.99 -15.89 -12.33
C PRO A 105 3.18 -16.76 -11.08
N ASP A 106 4.42 -17.02 -10.71
CA ASP A 106 4.78 -17.89 -9.57
C ASP A 106 4.95 -17.14 -8.25
N VAL A 107 4.75 -15.82 -8.24
CA VAL A 107 4.83 -15.01 -7.04
C VAL A 107 3.40 -14.65 -6.59
N PRO A 108 2.95 -15.06 -5.39
CA PRO A 108 1.66 -14.67 -4.88
C PRO A 108 1.62 -13.16 -4.57
N LEU A 109 0.54 -12.51 -4.97
CA LEU A 109 0.23 -11.11 -4.69
C LEU A 109 -0.88 -11.07 -3.65
N VAL A 110 -0.59 -10.63 -2.41
CA VAL A 110 -1.45 -10.92 -1.28
C VAL A 110 -1.96 -9.70 -0.56
N VAL A 111 -3.28 -9.68 -0.35
CA VAL A 111 -3.96 -8.85 0.65
C VAL A 111 -4.63 -9.81 1.64
N PRO A 112 -4.18 -9.88 2.90
CA PRO A 112 -4.65 -10.83 3.90
C PRO A 112 -6.16 -10.94 4.04
N GLU A 113 -6.88 -9.84 3.90
CA GLU A 113 -8.34 -9.77 3.98
C GLU A 113 -9.06 -10.30 2.73
N CYS A 114 -8.32 -10.48 1.62
CA CYS A 114 -8.91 -10.85 0.32
C CYS A 114 -8.55 -12.28 -0.11
N ASN A 115 -7.26 -12.61 -0.12
CA ASN A 115 -6.74 -13.86 -0.66
C ASN A 115 -5.64 -14.50 0.22
N PRO A 116 -5.85 -14.69 1.54
CA PRO A 116 -4.81 -15.19 2.45
C PRO A 116 -4.27 -16.57 2.06
N ASN A 117 -5.07 -17.39 1.39
CA ASN A 117 -4.67 -18.75 0.97
C ASN A 117 -3.56 -18.74 -0.09
N ASP A 118 -3.40 -17.65 -0.84
CA ASP A 118 -2.36 -17.54 -1.87
C ASP A 118 -0.95 -17.53 -1.28
N ILE A 119 -0.82 -17.14 0.00
CA ILE A 119 0.46 -17.18 0.73
C ILE A 119 1.14 -18.56 0.59
N LYS A 120 0.38 -19.65 0.56
CA LYS A 120 0.93 -21.02 0.43
C LYS A 120 1.79 -21.23 -0.81
N ASN A 121 1.59 -20.41 -1.85
CA ASN A 121 2.36 -20.46 -3.10
C ASN A 121 3.77 -19.85 -2.98
N TRP A 122 4.11 -19.20 -1.86
CA TRP A 122 5.42 -18.56 -1.65
C TRP A 122 6.60 -19.51 -1.85
N LYS A 123 6.42 -20.80 -1.58
CA LYS A 123 7.48 -21.84 -1.66
C LYS A 123 8.09 -22.00 -3.05
N LYS A 124 7.40 -21.57 -4.11
CA LYS A 124 7.91 -21.64 -5.49
C LYS A 124 9.11 -20.73 -5.71
N THR A 125 9.08 -19.54 -5.14
CA THR A 125 10.09 -18.49 -5.37
C THR A 125 10.77 -18.01 -4.09
N GLY A 126 10.19 -18.27 -2.92
CA GLY A 126 10.60 -17.70 -1.65
C GLY A 126 10.10 -16.25 -1.47
N ILE A 127 9.28 -15.73 -2.40
CA ILE A 127 8.85 -14.33 -2.44
C ILE A 127 7.32 -14.25 -2.39
N ILE A 128 6.82 -13.29 -1.62
CA ILE A 128 5.42 -12.85 -1.57
C ILE A 128 5.40 -11.37 -1.94
N ALA A 129 4.64 -11.00 -2.94
CA ALA A 129 4.50 -9.60 -3.34
C ALA A 129 3.39 -8.90 -2.53
N ASN A 130 3.72 -7.71 -2.05
CA ASN A 130 2.77 -6.78 -1.43
C ASN A 130 2.23 -5.84 -2.53
N PRO A 131 0.90 -5.70 -2.69
CA PRO A 131 0.31 -4.94 -3.79
C PRO A 131 0.58 -3.43 -3.74
N ASN A 132 0.12 -2.75 -4.78
CA ASN A 132 0.09 -1.29 -4.86
C ASN A 132 -0.80 -0.71 -3.74
N CYS A 133 -0.40 0.44 -3.19
CA CYS A 133 -1.06 1.05 -2.05
C CYS A 133 -2.53 1.40 -2.31
N SER A 134 -2.86 1.95 -3.48
CA SER A 134 -4.24 2.24 -3.87
C SER A 134 -5.01 0.94 -4.12
N THR A 135 -4.39 -0.07 -4.74
CA THR A 135 -5.02 -1.38 -4.94
C THR A 135 -5.43 -2.02 -3.62
N ILE A 136 -4.56 -2.00 -2.58
CA ILE A 136 -4.85 -2.67 -1.29
C ILE A 136 -6.13 -2.11 -0.68
N GLN A 137 -6.22 -0.78 -0.49
CA GLN A 137 -7.40 -0.17 0.14
C GLN A 137 -8.68 -0.39 -0.67
N MET A 138 -8.58 -0.40 -2.01
CA MET A 138 -9.70 -0.66 -2.89
C MET A 138 -10.18 -2.11 -2.78
N VAL A 139 -9.30 -3.11 -2.91
CA VAL A 139 -9.71 -4.52 -2.90
C VAL A 139 -10.24 -4.99 -1.55
N GLN A 140 -9.80 -4.40 -0.43
CA GLN A 140 -10.39 -4.65 0.89
C GLN A 140 -11.88 -4.32 0.92
N ILE A 141 -12.32 -3.30 0.17
CA ILE A 141 -13.72 -2.91 0.02
C ILE A 141 -14.42 -3.79 -1.01
N LEU A 142 -13.75 -4.04 -2.14
CA LEU A 142 -14.34 -4.80 -3.24
C LEU A 142 -14.62 -6.24 -2.86
N LYS A 143 -13.72 -6.91 -2.13
CA LYS A 143 -13.84 -8.34 -1.80
C LYS A 143 -15.16 -8.69 -1.10
N PRO A 144 -15.53 -8.08 0.04
CA PRO A 144 -16.79 -8.40 0.71
C PRO A 144 -18.02 -8.03 -0.11
N LEU A 145 -17.95 -6.99 -0.94
CA LEU A 145 -19.06 -6.60 -1.82
C LEU A 145 -19.17 -7.54 -3.04
N ASP A 146 -18.05 -8.03 -3.58
CA ASP A 146 -18.07 -9.01 -4.67
C ASP A 146 -18.62 -10.35 -4.22
N ASP A 147 -18.23 -10.82 -3.04
CA ASP A 147 -18.76 -12.06 -2.45
C ASP A 147 -20.28 -12.02 -2.23
N ALA A 148 -20.82 -10.84 -1.93
CA ALA A 148 -22.23 -10.66 -1.66
C ALA A 148 -23.09 -10.39 -2.92
N PHE A 149 -22.56 -9.64 -3.89
CA PHE A 149 -23.37 -9.06 -4.96
C PHE A 149 -22.87 -9.38 -6.37
N GLY A 150 -21.61 -9.81 -6.53
CA GLY A 150 -20.98 -10.04 -7.84
C GLY A 150 -20.66 -8.74 -8.56
N ILE A 151 -19.39 -8.34 -8.54
CA ILE A 151 -18.91 -7.12 -9.22
C ILE A 151 -18.69 -7.43 -10.70
N LYS A 152 -19.17 -6.53 -11.58
CA LYS A 152 -18.88 -6.52 -13.02
C LYS A 152 -17.80 -5.54 -13.37
N ARG A 153 -17.93 -4.29 -12.87
CA ARG A 153 -17.06 -3.19 -13.25
C ARG A 153 -16.80 -2.26 -12.07
N VAL A 154 -15.58 -1.72 -12.04
CA VAL A 154 -15.15 -0.70 -11.09
C VAL A 154 -14.56 0.47 -11.87
N ASP A 155 -15.09 1.66 -11.65
CA ASP A 155 -14.50 2.93 -12.09
C ASP A 155 -14.01 3.67 -10.86
N VAL A 156 -12.72 4.01 -10.82
CA VAL A 156 -12.07 4.61 -9.66
C VAL A 156 -11.25 5.84 -10.02
N SER A 157 -11.41 6.91 -9.26
CA SER A 157 -10.52 8.05 -9.27
C SER A 157 -9.81 8.13 -7.93
N THR A 158 -8.46 8.14 -7.96
CA THR A 158 -7.66 8.25 -6.75
C THR A 158 -7.25 9.69 -6.47
N TYR A 159 -7.08 10.02 -5.20
CA TYR A 159 -6.57 11.29 -4.69
C TYR A 159 -5.37 10.94 -3.80
N GLN A 160 -4.20 10.81 -4.44
CA GLN A 160 -3.02 10.24 -3.79
C GLN A 160 -2.14 11.31 -3.16
N ALA A 161 -1.82 11.14 -1.89
CA ALA A 161 -0.98 12.03 -1.10
C ALA A 161 0.48 12.05 -1.58
N ALA A 162 1.19 13.13 -1.27
CA ALA A 162 2.61 13.32 -1.58
C ALA A 162 3.52 12.20 -1.05
N SER A 163 3.17 11.62 0.09
CA SER A 163 3.90 10.51 0.73
C SER A 163 3.99 9.23 -0.12
N GLY A 164 3.13 9.08 -1.14
CA GLY A 164 3.27 8.02 -2.15
C GLY A 164 4.57 8.13 -2.97
N ALA A 165 5.16 9.32 -3.06
CA ALA A 165 6.49 9.55 -3.62
C ALA A 165 7.62 9.51 -2.55
N GLY A 166 7.33 8.98 -1.36
CA GLY A 166 8.30 8.86 -0.28
C GLY A 166 8.57 10.16 0.48
N LYS A 167 9.68 10.18 1.23
CA LYS A 167 10.08 11.35 2.02
C LYS A 167 10.32 12.59 1.15
N GLU A 168 10.96 12.41 0.00
CA GLU A 168 11.26 13.51 -0.94
C GLU A 168 10.00 14.20 -1.44
N GLY A 169 8.94 13.45 -1.74
CA GLY A 169 7.65 14.03 -2.16
C GLY A 169 6.99 14.85 -1.05
N MET A 170 7.04 14.39 0.19
CA MET A 170 6.51 15.14 1.34
C MET A 170 7.31 16.42 1.60
N GLU A 171 8.64 16.33 1.57
CA GLU A 171 9.54 17.47 1.76
C GLU A 171 9.35 18.51 0.67
N GLU A 172 9.19 18.09 -0.59
CA GLU A 172 8.93 18.99 -1.71
C GLU A 172 7.59 19.74 -1.52
N LEU A 173 6.51 19.03 -1.16
CA LEU A 173 5.23 19.69 -0.91
C LEU A 173 5.32 20.71 0.22
N VAL A 174 5.99 20.37 1.33
CA VAL A 174 6.19 21.30 2.46
C VAL A 174 7.00 22.51 2.02
N LEU A 175 8.09 22.30 1.28
CA LEU A 175 8.91 23.39 0.74
C LEU A 175 8.11 24.30 -0.19
N GLN A 176 7.32 23.75 -1.10
CA GLN A 176 6.46 24.54 -2.00
C GLN A 176 5.44 25.36 -1.21
N MET A 177 4.84 24.81 -0.15
CA MET A 177 3.92 25.56 0.72
C MET A 177 4.64 26.70 1.47
N GLN A 178 5.86 26.48 1.98
CA GLN A 178 6.67 27.54 2.59
C GLN A 178 6.99 28.64 1.59
N LYS A 179 7.40 28.29 0.37
CA LYS A 179 7.70 29.23 -0.71
C LYS A 179 6.48 30.00 -1.17
N PHE A 180 5.29 29.41 -1.14
CA PHE A 180 4.06 30.11 -1.39
C PHE A 180 3.83 31.27 -0.39
N PHE A 181 4.01 31.03 0.91
CA PHE A 181 3.88 32.09 1.93
C PHE A 181 5.00 33.14 1.89
N GLU A 182 6.15 32.82 1.28
CA GLU A 182 7.21 33.76 1.01
C GLU A 182 6.99 34.56 -0.29
N PHE A 183 5.91 34.30 -1.06
CA PHE A 183 5.68 34.84 -2.41
C PHE A 183 6.79 34.50 -3.42
N LYS A 184 7.37 33.28 -3.29
CA LYS A 184 8.49 32.76 -4.08
C LYS A 184 8.23 31.36 -4.64
N LEU A 185 6.98 31.00 -4.86
CA LEU A 185 6.64 29.66 -5.30
C LEU A 185 7.22 29.33 -6.68
N ASP A 186 7.31 30.31 -7.56
CA ASP A 186 7.92 30.23 -8.89
C ASP A 186 9.43 29.94 -8.87
N GLU A 187 10.12 30.22 -7.75
CA GLU A 187 11.53 29.86 -7.53
C GLU A 187 11.71 28.36 -7.15
N CYS A 188 10.62 27.66 -6.79
CA CYS A 188 10.67 26.29 -6.31
C CYS A 188 10.32 25.30 -7.44
N LEU A 189 11.31 24.92 -8.23
CA LEU A 189 11.13 23.97 -9.32
C LEU A 189 10.83 22.56 -8.77
N PRO A 190 9.80 21.86 -9.29
CA PRO A 190 9.48 20.50 -8.90
C PRO A 190 10.60 19.53 -9.26
N LYS A 191 10.83 18.53 -8.38
CA LYS A 191 11.85 17.48 -8.54
C LYS A 191 11.26 16.08 -8.34
N ALA A 192 10.42 15.92 -7.31
CA ALA A 192 9.76 14.66 -7.00
C ALA A 192 8.49 14.44 -7.85
N PHE A 193 7.90 15.51 -8.35
CA PHE A 193 6.69 15.49 -9.17
C PHE A 193 6.95 16.11 -10.54
N ALA A 194 6.09 15.77 -11.52
CA ALA A 194 6.19 16.32 -12.88
C ALA A 194 5.86 17.83 -12.94
N HIS A 195 5.07 18.32 -11.99
CA HIS A 195 4.63 19.71 -11.87
C HIS A 195 4.60 20.13 -10.40
N GLN A 196 4.49 21.45 -10.16
CA GLN A 196 4.17 21.97 -8.83
C GLN A 196 2.94 21.28 -8.26
N LEU A 197 3.06 20.77 -7.02
CA LEU A 197 1.95 20.08 -6.33
C LEU A 197 1.19 21.03 -5.38
N ALA A 198 1.88 21.94 -4.68
CA ALA A 198 1.21 22.89 -3.81
C ALA A 198 0.16 23.70 -4.57
N LEU A 199 -1.07 23.75 -4.04
CA LEU A 199 -2.23 24.43 -4.63
C LEU A 199 -2.64 23.90 -6.03
N ASN A 200 -2.32 22.65 -6.33
CA ASN A 200 -2.58 22.03 -7.62
C ASN A 200 -3.00 20.55 -7.47
N VAL A 201 -3.55 19.98 -8.53
CA VAL A 201 -3.78 18.54 -8.70
C VAL A 201 -3.11 18.08 -9.99
N ILE A 202 -2.43 16.94 -9.95
CA ILE A 202 -1.69 16.41 -11.10
C ILE A 202 -2.33 15.07 -11.50
N PRO A 203 -3.06 14.98 -12.63
CA PRO A 203 -3.69 13.73 -13.11
C PRO A 203 -2.66 12.82 -13.78
N HIS A 204 -1.55 12.55 -13.09
CA HIS A 204 -0.43 11.80 -13.60
C HIS A 204 0.40 11.26 -12.43
N ILE A 205 0.49 9.93 -12.32
CA ILE A 205 1.35 9.23 -11.37
C ILE A 205 2.04 8.09 -12.10
N ASP A 206 3.39 8.01 -11.97
CA ASP A 206 4.26 7.08 -12.69
C ASP A 206 4.32 7.41 -14.21
N VAL A 207 4.88 6.57 -15.03
CA VAL A 207 5.08 6.79 -16.48
C VAL A 207 3.85 6.44 -17.28
N PHE A 208 3.63 7.15 -18.39
CA PHE A 208 2.62 6.79 -19.38
C PHE A 208 3.02 5.56 -20.18
N LEU A 209 2.04 4.74 -20.55
CA LEU A 209 2.17 3.57 -21.39
C LEU A 209 1.59 3.88 -22.79
N ASP A 210 1.79 2.95 -23.74
CA ASP A 210 1.36 3.12 -25.15
C ASP A 210 -0.17 3.24 -25.33
N ASN A 211 -0.95 2.89 -24.30
CA ASN A 211 -2.41 3.00 -24.28
C ASN A 211 -2.92 4.25 -23.58
N ASP A 212 -2.08 5.25 -23.37
CA ASP A 212 -2.35 6.53 -22.70
C ASP A 212 -2.72 6.41 -21.20
N TYR A 213 -2.75 5.19 -20.64
CA TYR A 213 -2.82 4.98 -19.19
C TYR A 213 -1.46 5.13 -18.55
N THR A 214 -1.43 5.53 -17.29
CA THR A 214 -0.19 5.47 -16.52
C THR A 214 0.06 4.06 -15.99
N LYS A 215 1.32 3.77 -15.68
CA LYS A 215 1.68 2.50 -15.03
C LYS A 215 0.99 2.34 -13.67
N GLU A 216 0.75 3.43 -12.94
CA GLU A 216 0.00 3.41 -11.68
C GLU A 216 -1.44 2.93 -11.87
N GLU A 217 -2.13 3.44 -12.89
CA GLU A 217 -3.49 3.03 -13.24
C GLU A 217 -3.56 1.55 -13.64
N MET A 218 -2.60 1.10 -14.46
CA MET A 218 -2.54 -0.31 -14.88
C MET A 218 -2.19 -1.27 -13.73
N LYS A 219 -1.47 -0.81 -12.69
CA LYS A 219 -1.32 -1.60 -11.45
C LYS A 219 -2.68 -1.87 -10.81
N MET A 220 -3.52 -0.85 -10.66
CA MET A 220 -4.87 -1.04 -10.09
C MET A 220 -5.70 -2.03 -10.91
N VAL A 221 -5.64 -1.97 -12.24
CA VAL A 221 -6.34 -2.90 -13.13
C VAL A 221 -5.85 -4.34 -12.93
N ASN A 222 -4.56 -4.56 -13.11
CA ASN A 222 -3.99 -5.90 -13.18
C ASN A 222 -3.91 -6.58 -11.81
N GLU A 223 -3.53 -5.82 -10.77
CA GLU A 223 -3.40 -6.33 -9.42
C GLU A 223 -4.77 -6.70 -8.83
N THR A 224 -5.83 -5.90 -9.06
CA THR A 224 -7.20 -6.21 -8.63
C THR A 224 -7.66 -7.56 -9.18
N ARG A 225 -7.47 -7.82 -10.47
CA ARG A 225 -7.82 -9.08 -11.12
C ARG A 225 -7.04 -10.26 -10.53
N LYS A 226 -5.74 -10.08 -10.31
CA LYS A 226 -4.86 -11.11 -9.72
C LYS A 226 -5.27 -11.45 -8.29
N ILE A 227 -5.55 -10.44 -7.45
CA ILE A 227 -5.91 -10.62 -6.03
C ILE A 227 -7.30 -11.25 -5.89
N LEU A 228 -8.28 -10.79 -6.66
CA LEU A 228 -9.65 -11.28 -6.57
C LEU A 228 -9.91 -12.55 -7.38
N HIS A 229 -8.92 -13.04 -8.15
CA HIS A 229 -9.04 -14.20 -9.04
C HIS A 229 -10.25 -14.10 -10.00
N LYS A 230 -10.54 -12.90 -10.47
CA LYS A 230 -11.70 -12.60 -11.29
C LYS A 230 -11.37 -11.58 -12.38
N ASP A 231 -11.90 -11.79 -13.57
CA ASP A 231 -11.73 -10.85 -14.68
C ASP A 231 -12.75 -9.69 -14.57
N ILE A 232 -12.55 -8.86 -13.56
CA ILE A 232 -13.36 -7.65 -13.32
C ILE A 232 -12.87 -6.55 -14.25
N GLU A 233 -13.80 -5.82 -14.87
CA GLU A 233 -13.49 -4.59 -15.59
C GLU A 233 -13.10 -3.50 -14.59
N VAL A 234 -11.88 -2.96 -14.70
CA VAL A 234 -11.42 -1.86 -13.85
C VAL A 234 -10.93 -0.72 -14.74
N SER A 235 -11.41 0.49 -14.48
CA SER A 235 -10.91 1.73 -15.08
C SER A 235 -10.46 2.67 -13.97
N ALA A 236 -9.22 3.14 -14.03
CA ALA A 236 -8.63 3.98 -13.00
C ALA A 236 -8.13 5.30 -13.58
N THR A 237 -8.29 6.38 -12.83
CA THR A 237 -7.60 7.66 -13.04
C THR A 237 -6.86 8.01 -11.76
N CYS A 238 -5.53 8.09 -11.82
CA CYS A 238 -4.70 8.33 -10.65
C CYS A 238 -4.23 9.77 -10.58
N VAL A 239 -4.62 10.49 -9.53
CA VAL A 239 -4.36 11.91 -9.35
C VAL A 239 -3.50 12.15 -8.11
N ARG A 240 -2.40 12.90 -8.25
CA ARG A 240 -1.61 13.40 -7.13
C ARG A 240 -2.25 14.69 -6.59
N VAL A 241 -2.48 14.75 -5.27
CA VAL A 241 -3.11 15.89 -4.59
C VAL A 241 -2.20 16.45 -3.50
N PRO A 242 -2.34 17.76 -3.12
CA PRO A 242 -1.49 18.42 -2.14
C PRO A 242 -1.88 18.05 -0.70
N VAL A 243 -1.91 16.76 -0.43
CA VAL A 243 -2.13 16.13 0.89
C VAL A 243 -0.85 15.42 1.27
N LEU A 244 -0.40 15.57 2.52
CA LEU A 244 0.88 14.99 2.94
C LEU A 244 0.83 13.47 3.03
N ARG A 245 -0.21 12.89 3.67
CA ARG A 245 -0.33 11.46 3.99
C ARG A 245 -1.78 10.99 3.85
N SER A 246 -1.99 9.73 3.57
CA SER A 246 -3.25 9.04 3.28
C SER A 246 -3.80 9.30 1.86
N HIS A 247 -4.05 8.21 1.15
CA HIS A 247 -4.73 8.23 -0.14
C HIS A 247 -6.24 8.16 0.05
N SER A 248 -6.96 8.84 -0.82
CA SER A 248 -8.42 8.72 -0.90
C SER A 248 -8.83 8.24 -2.29
N GLU A 249 -10.01 7.63 -2.39
CA GLU A 249 -10.55 7.15 -3.66
C GLU A 249 -12.06 7.39 -3.73
N ALA A 250 -12.52 7.85 -4.89
CA ALA A 250 -13.91 7.83 -5.28
C ALA A 250 -14.13 6.59 -6.15
N ILE A 251 -14.95 5.65 -5.67
CA ILE A 251 -15.16 4.36 -6.31
C ILE A 251 -16.62 4.23 -6.74
N THR A 252 -16.83 3.86 -8.00
CA THR A 252 -18.12 3.50 -8.57
C THR A 252 -18.09 2.02 -8.94
N ILE A 253 -19.01 1.24 -8.43
CA ILE A 253 -19.06 -0.21 -8.60
C ILE A 253 -20.37 -0.60 -9.26
N SER A 254 -20.29 -1.31 -10.39
CA SER A 254 -21.43 -1.93 -11.06
C SER A 254 -21.51 -3.40 -10.70
N PHE A 255 -22.71 -3.86 -10.28
CA PHE A 255 -22.97 -5.22 -9.84
C PHE A 255 -23.83 -6.00 -10.82
N GLU A 256 -23.90 -7.31 -10.63
CA GLU A 256 -24.75 -8.22 -11.42
C GLU A 256 -26.24 -8.05 -11.12
N ARG A 257 -26.60 -7.55 -9.93
CA ARG A 257 -27.96 -7.34 -9.44
C ARG A 257 -28.14 -5.97 -8.80
N ASP A 258 -29.38 -5.59 -8.58
CA ASP A 258 -29.72 -4.39 -7.81
C ASP A 258 -29.16 -4.49 -6.40
N ILE A 259 -28.76 -3.35 -5.84
CA ILE A 259 -28.10 -3.25 -4.54
C ILE A 259 -28.83 -2.27 -3.62
N ASP A 260 -28.84 -2.58 -2.33
CA ASP A 260 -29.27 -1.66 -1.26
C ASP A 260 -28.04 -1.11 -0.52
N ALA A 261 -27.93 0.22 -0.43
CA ALA A 261 -26.85 0.88 0.30
C ALA A 261 -26.79 0.51 1.78
N LYS A 262 -27.95 0.20 2.41
CA LYS A 262 -27.98 -0.26 3.80
C LYS A 262 -27.40 -1.66 3.94
N GLU A 263 -27.67 -2.55 2.98
CA GLU A 263 -27.11 -3.89 2.96
C GLU A 263 -25.59 -3.82 2.73
N ALA A 264 -25.13 -3.03 1.76
CA ALA A 264 -23.71 -2.81 1.49
C ALA A 264 -22.97 -2.25 2.73
N ARG A 265 -23.56 -1.27 3.42
CA ARG A 265 -23.00 -0.72 4.66
C ARG A 265 -22.83 -1.78 5.74
N LYS A 266 -23.85 -2.61 5.97
CA LYS A 266 -23.79 -3.70 6.96
C LYS A 266 -22.72 -4.75 6.66
N ILE A 267 -22.47 -5.00 5.36
CA ILE A 267 -21.41 -5.92 4.92
C ILE A 267 -20.05 -5.32 5.22
N LEU A 268 -19.84 -4.03 4.88
CA LEU A 268 -18.60 -3.33 5.12
C LEU A 268 -18.31 -3.13 6.62
N GLU A 269 -19.32 -2.89 7.45
CA GLU A 269 -19.19 -2.81 8.92
C GLU A 269 -18.66 -4.11 9.56
N LYS A 270 -18.88 -5.25 8.91
CA LYS A 270 -18.42 -6.57 9.37
C LYS A 270 -17.10 -7.00 8.72
N ALA A 271 -16.66 -6.30 7.69
CA ALA A 271 -15.47 -6.66 6.96
C ALA A 271 -14.20 -6.37 7.78
N PRO A 272 -13.20 -7.25 7.77
CA PRO A 272 -11.96 -7.04 8.50
C PRO A 272 -11.22 -5.82 7.96
N SER A 273 -10.56 -5.08 8.85
CA SER A 273 -9.74 -3.91 8.53
C SER A 273 -10.50 -2.73 7.88
N ILE A 274 -11.83 -2.74 7.93
CA ILE A 274 -12.68 -1.64 7.45
C ILE A 274 -13.36 -0.94 8.62
N VAL A 275 -13.36 0.38 8.55
CA VAL A 275 -14.13 1.25 9.47
C VAL A 275 -15.10 2.07 8.63
N VAL A 276 -16.40 1.85 8.84
CA VAL A 276 -17.44 2.65 8.18
C VAL A 276 -17.62 3.96 8.96
N LEU A 277 -17.37 5.07 8.28
CA LEU A 277 -17.51 6.43 8.79
C LEU A 277 -18.44 7.18 7.83
N ASP A 278 -19.76 7.06 8.03
CA ASP A 278 -20.75 7.47 7.03
C ASP A 278 -22.06 7.99 7.67
N ASP A 279 -22.01 9.21 8.18
CA ASP A 279 -23.18 9.95 8.62
C ASP A 279 -23.22 11.36 7.97
N PRO A 280 -23.88 11.50 6.82
CA PRO A 280 -23.99 12.78 6.14
C PRO A 280 -24.67 13.88 6.98
N SER A 281 -25.58 13.51 7.88
CA SER A 281 -26.31 14.48 8.73
C SER A 281 -25.37 15.17 9.72
N GLN A 282 -24.34 14.45 10.17
CA GLN A 282 -23.28 14.95 11.05
C GLN A 282 -22.04 15.41 10.28
N LYS A 283 -22.09 15.44 8.94
CA LYS A 283 -20.93 15.70 8.06
C LYS A 283 -19.74 14.75 8.34
N LEU A 284 -20.05 13.52 8.71
CA LEU A 284 -19.09 12.49 9.08
C LEU A 284 -18.81 11.58 7.88
N TYR A 285 -17.58 11.62 7.39
CA TYR A 285 -17.09 10.84 6.25
C TYR A 285 -15.56 10.71 6.33
N PRO A 286 -14.95 9.72 5.64
CA PRO A 286 -13.50 9.54 5.67
C PRO A 286 -12.75 10.71 5.05
N MET A 287 -11.68 11.13 5.72
CA MET A 287 -10.72 12.11 5.22
C MET A 287 -9.29 11.67 5.56
N PRO A 288 -8.27 12.14 4.84
CA PRO A 288 -6.87 11.83 5.13
C PRO A 288 -6.46 12.07 6.60
N ILE A 289 -6.97 13.13 7.22
CA ILE A 289 -6.71 13.44 8.63
C ILE A 289 -7.27 12.40 9.62
N HIS A 290 -8.27 11.61 9.22
CA HIS A 290 -8.84 10.55 10.03
C HIS A 290 -8.08 9.23 9.89
N SER A 291 -7.55 8.97 8.69
CA SER A 291 -6.93 7.70 8.32
C SER A 291 -5.40 7.68 8.49
N SER A 292 -4.76 8.85 8.60
CA SER A 292 -3.32 8.92 8.84
C SER A 292 -2.93 8.27 10.17
N ASP A 293 -1.85 7.51 10.17
CA ASP A 293 -1.36 6.70 11.29
C ASP A 293 -2.33 5.60 11.77
N LYS A 294 -3.28 5.17 10.92
CA LYS A 294 -4.22 4.08 11.21
C LYS A 294 -3.93 2.85 10.34
N ASN A 295 -4.35 1.68 10.86
CA ASN A 295 -4.15 0.39 10.21
C ASN A 295 -5.42 -0.11 9.49
N GLU A 296 -6.44 0.72 9.38
CA GLU A 296 -7.74 0.42 8.79
C GLU A 296 -8.00 1.28 7.56
N THR A 297 -8.81 0.76 6.64
CA THR A 297 -9.40 1.50 5.53
C THR A 297 -10.73 2.09 5.98
N PHE A 298 -10.86 3.40 5.93
CA PHE A 298 -12.07 4.12 6.26
C PHE A 298 -12.96 4.26 5.03
N VAL A 299 -14.25 3.93 5.16
CA VAL A 299 -15.22 3.94 4.06
C VAL A 299 -16.43 4.77 4.44
N GLY A 300 -16.93 5.56 3.52
CA GLY A 300 -18.15 6.35 3.70
C GLY A 300 -18.70 6.86 2.38
N ARG A 301 -19.68 7.77 2.43
CA ARG A 301 -20.40 8.27 1.26
C ARG A 301 -21.04 7.16 0.44
N ILE A 302 -21.48 6.09 1.13
CA ILE A 302 -22.08 4.89 0.53
C ILE A 302 -23.49 5.22 0.07
N ARG A 303 -23.72 5.16 -1.24
CA ARG A 303 -25.01 5.50 -1.86
C ARG A 303 -25.23 4.78 -3.17
N VAL A 304 -26.46 4.39 -3.43
CA VAL A 304 -26.87 3.85 -4.74
C VAL A 304 -26.95 4.99 -5.74
N ASP A 305 -26.64 4.71 -7.00
CA ASP A 305 -26.77 5.66 -8.10
C ASP A 305 -28.25 6.10 -8.28
N ASN A 306 -28.46 7.35 -8.70
CA ASN A 306 -29.80 7.89 -8.85
C ASN A 306 -30.60 7.27 -10.02
N PHE A 307 -29.91 6.71 -11.00
CA PHE A 307 -30.50 6.21 -12.24
C PHE A 307 -30.40 4.69 -12.37
N CYS A 308 -29.34 4.08 -11.79
CA CYS A 308 -29.02 2.67 -11.92
C CYS A 308 -28.96 1.99 -10.56
N LYS A 309 -29.94 1.14 -10.24
CA LYS A 309 -30.04 0.47 -8.95
C LYS A 309 -28.94 -0.56 -8.68
N ASN A 310 -28.24 -0.99 -9.70
CA ASN A 310 -27.12 -1.93 -9.62
C ASN A 310 -25.75 -1.21 -9.55
N ILE A 311 -25.73 0.10 -9.32
CA ILE A 311 -24.49 0.89 -9.17
C ILE A 311 -24.41 1.49 -7.77
N LEU A 312 -23.26 1.30 -7.11
CA LEU A 312 -22.93 1.87 -5.81
C LEU A 312 -21.78 2.85 -5.97
N HIS A 313 -21.91 3.99 -5.34
CA HIS A 313 -20.81 4.94 -5.15
C HIS A 313 -20.37 4.95 -3.70
N LEU A 314 -19.07 5.01 -3.48
CA LEU A 314 -18.49 5.17 -2.17
C LEU A 314 -17.20 6.01 -2.22
N TRP A 315 -16.73 6.39 -1.07
CA TRP A 315 -15.48 7.09 -0.86
C TRP A 315 -14.69 6.36 0.22
N CYS A 316 -13.38 6.20 0.03
CA CYS A 316 -12.52 5.70 1.07
C CYS A 316 -11.29 6.58 1.29
N ALA A 317 -10.68 6.41 2.44
CA ALA A 317 -9.38 6.97 2.79
C ALA A 317 -8.60 5.97 3.63
N ALA A 318 -7.32 5.78 3.31
CA ALA A 318 -6.44 4.90 4.07
C ALA A 318 -5.00 5.44 4.07
N ASP A 319 -4.26 5.11 5.12
CA ASP A 319 -2.84 5.45 5.19
C ASP A 319 -2.03 4.52 4.28
N GLN A 320 -1.56 5.05 3.16
CA GLN A 320 -0.87 4.25 2.16
C GLN A 320 0.54 3.79 2.60
N ILE A 321 1.14 4.41 3.62
CA ILE A 321 2.41 3.92 4.19
C ILE A 321 2.13 2.73 5.12
N ARG A 322 0.97 2.72 5.80
CA ARG A 322 0.50 1.64 6.68
C ARG A 322 -0.33 0.60 5.91
N VAL A 323 -1.62 0.84 5.72
CA VAL A 323 -2.54 -0.08 5.01
C VAL A 323 -1.95 -0.47 3.66
N GLY A 324 -1.52 0.53 2.89
CA GLY A 324 -0.99 0.34 1.55
C GLY A 324 0.42 -0.27 1.46
N ALA A 325 1.12 -0.48 2.58
CA ALA A 325 2.48 -1.00 2.58
C ALA A 325 2.83 -1.77 3.86
N ALA A 326 3.23 -1.08 4.94
CA ALA A 326 3.82 -1.69 6.12
C ALA A 326 2.85 -2.65 6.84
N THR A 327 1.60 -2.22 7.05
CA THR A 327 0.59 -3.03 7.77
C THR A 327 0.23 -4.27 6.99
N ASN A 328 -0.01 -4.16 5.67
CA ASN A 328 -0.30 -5.30 4.82
C ASN A 328 0.88 -6.28 4.81
N ALA A 329 2.12 -5.78 4.68
CA ALA A 329 3.32 -6.62 4.69
C ALA A 329 3.50 -7.36 6.03
N VAL A 330 3.30 -6.69 7.17
CA VAL A 330 3.40 -7.33 8.49
C VAL A 330 2.29 -8.35 8.71
N ARG A 331 1.06 -8.09 8.24
CA ARG A 331 -0.05 -9.07 8.29
C ARG A 331 0.24 -10.30 7.42
N ILE A 332 0.83 -10.13 6.25
CA ILE A 332 1.34 -11.25 5.44
C ILE A 332 2.34 -12.09 6.26
N ALA A 333 3.29 -11.42 6.94
CA ALA A 333 4.26 -12.11 7.80
C ALA A 333 3.59 -12.87 8.96
N GLN A 334 2.54 -12.28 9.57
CA GLN A 334 1.78 -12.93 10.65
C GLN A 334 1.10 -14.23 10.19
N ILE A 335 0.43 -14.20 9.02
CA ILE A 335 -0.20 -15.41 8.47
C ILE A 335 0.85 -16.45 8.10
N TRP A 336 1.91 -16.03 7.42
CA TRP A 336 3.01 -16.94 7.07
C TRP A 336 3.62 -17.60 8.31
N ALA A 337 3.83 -16.85 9.40
CA ALA A 337 4.40 -17.33 10.64
C ALA A 337 3.49 -18.29 11.41
N GLN A 338 2.17 -18.23 11.21
CA GLN A 338 1.21 -19.17 11.80
C GLN A 338 1.24 -20.55 11.12
N GLU A 339 1.67 -20.62 9.86
CA GLU A 339 1.70 -21.84 9.06
C GLU A 339 3.10 -22.50 9.02
N ASN A 340 4.16 -21.84 9.55
CA ASN A 340 5.57 -22.27 9.51
C ASN A 340 6.31 -22.09 10.83
#